data_118def6b72ed76870894222fa494e7e2
#
_entry.id   118def6b72ed76870894222fa494e7e2
#
_cell.length_a   1.000
_cell.length_b   1.000
_cell.length_c   1.000
_cell.angle_alpha   90.00
_cell.angle_beta   90.00
_cell.angle_gamma   90.00
#
_symmetry.space_group_name_H-M   'P 1'
#
loop_
_entity.id
_entity.type
_entity.pdbx_description
1 polymer ?
#
loop_
_entity_poly.entity_id
_entity_poly.type
_entity_poly.pdbx_seq_one_letter_code
_entity_poly.pdbx_strand_id
1 'polypeptide(L)'
;MKAVKYLVAGLLVMGLAAPAMAQDVNYKDALKPIETTLKAGNVDAKTFAKTLKEYQKEYKKDPKALVALGNALVINKDYTNAMAVADAVIAKFKNYGDAYILKGDIYAMQDNGGEAATWYGQCMTMDPKNPQGYISYANVYRKIDPQASAEALNKLREVDPNYPIEAETGHNYYSIGNYEKAYENFTKANLNTMEEYIYYEYCFTAYVLNKKEDALKLCKQGIQKYPKDTAFQILAMRAAVDTQQFEDALNYANAVMNNADIKKNSSIYSYYGLSLAGNKQYDQALAQFNKALEMNKEDAKPYQYISETYKQMGEEDKAIEFAQLYMDKNPNATPSDYVKMAEIYNAKAQKGGNDKAANVNKAISVYNSFAAKYPQLKAYADLQAANIAFQNEMDDKALENYQKVINEVENKQYDEDEKGYLMQAYKNAGYIYWSSKNDLDTARPFFEKLIKLDPNNSLAKKALGLEEEAAQ
;
A
#
# COMPACT_ATOMS: atom_id res chain seq x y z
N MET A 1 -13.43 -14.90 -9.27
CA MET A 1 -14.87 -14.92 -9.63
C MET A 1 -15.73 -13.80 -8.98
N LYS A 2 -15.16 -12.67 -8.53
CA LYS A 2 -15.93 -11.51 -8.00
C LYS A 2 -15.79 -10.23 -8.85
N ALA A 3 -14.97 -10.25 -9.90
CA ALA A 3 -14.62 -9.04 -10.67
C ALA A 3 -15.67 -8.64 -11.73
N VAL A 4 -16.54 -9.55 -12.15
CA VAL A 4 -17.55 -9.31 -13.21
C VAL A 4 -18.77 -8.54 -12.70
N LYS A 5 -19.05 -8.57 -11.39
CA LYS A 5 -20.23 -7.90 -10.84
C LYS A 5 -20.19 -6.36 -10.90
N TYR A 6 -19.01 -5.76 -11.07
CA TYR A 6 -18.85 -4.31 -11.14
C TYR A 6 -18.90 -3.73 -12.56
N LEU A 7 -18.81 -4.58 -13.59
CA LEU A 7 -18.98 -4.15 -15.00
C LEU A 7 -20.43 -3.77 -15.33
N VAL A 8 -21.40 -4.36 -14.61
CA VAL A 8 -22.85 -4.17 -14.88
C VAL A 8 -23.41 -2.92 -14.20
N ALA A 9 -22.79 -2.43 -13.12
CA ALA A 9 -23.27 -1.26 -12.40
C ALA A 9 -23.09 0.06 -13.18
N GLY A 10 -22.10 0.13 -14.09
CA GLY A 10 -21.89 1.29 -14.97
C GLY A 10 -22.90 1.42 -16.13
N LEU A 11 -23.57 0.32 -16.48
CA LEU A 11 -24.53 0.29 -17.60
C LEU A 11 -25.93 0.85 -17.25
N LEU A 12 -26.23 1.10 -15.99
CA LEU A 12 -27.57 1.50 -15.54
C LEU A 12 -27.76 3.02 -15.36
N VAL A 13 -26.74 3.84 -15.50
CA VAL A 13 -26.81 5.28 -15.13
C VAL A 13 -26.88 6.25 -16.31
N MET A 14 -26.65 5.83 -17.56
CA MET A 14 -26.66 6.78 -18.68
C MET A 14 -27.89 6.67 -19.58
N GLY A 15 -29.03 7.00 -19.03
CA GLY A 15 -30.29 7.17 -19.75
C GLY A 15 -30.93 8.55 -19.63
N LEU A 16 -30.19 9.61 -19.22
CA LEU A 16 -30.81 10.92 -19.03
C LEU A 16 -29.86 12.04 -19.50
N ALA A 17 -29.95 12.46 -20.74
CA ALA A 17 -29.98 13.87 -21.17
C ALA A 17 -29.82 14.02 -22.69
N ALA A 18 -30.94 13.98 -23.40
CA ALA A 18 -31.12 14.73 -24.64
C ALA A 18 -32.61 15.07 -24.77
N PRO A 19 -32.98 16.24 -25.30
CA PRO A 19 -34.39 16.62 -25.42
C PRO A 19 -35.12 15.65 -26.35
N ALA A 20 -36.11 14.98 -25.76
CA ALA A 20 -36.92 13.94 -26.44
C ALA A 20 -37.80 14.55 -27.54
N MET A 21 -37.64 14.08 -28.76
CA MET A 21 -38.69 14.20 -29.77
C MET A 21 -39.80 13.19 -29.50
N ALA A 22 -41.03 13.53 -29.80
CA ALA A 22 -42.24 12.77 -29.44
C ALA A 22 -42.27 11.29 -29.88
N GLN A 23 -41.37 10.80 -30.72
CA GLN A 23 -41.23 9.41 -31.14
C GLN A 23 -40.45 8.52 -30.15
N ASP A 24 -39.70 9.11 -29.24
CA ASP A 24 -38.84 8.39 -28.26
C ASP A 24 -39.61 7.71 -27.13
N VAL A 25 -40.83 8.13 -26.87
CA VAL A 25 -41.68 7.61 -25.77
C VAL A 25 -42.34 6.26 -26.14
N ASN A 26 -42.62 6.06 -27.39
CA ASN A 26 -43.41 4.93 -27.86
C ASN A 26 -42.71 3.56 -27.76
N TYR A 27 -41.44 3.45 -28.09
CA TYR A 27 -40.74 2.16 -28.04
C TYR A 27 -40.47 1.69 -26.59
N LYS A 28 -40.25 2.62 -25.65
CA LYS A 28 -40.06 2.29 -24.24
C LYS A 28 -41.33 1.68 -23.63
N ASP A 29 -42.47 2.21 -23.97
CA ASP A 29 -43.75 1.65 -23.51
C ASP A 29 -44.04 0.28 -24.15
N ALA A 30 -43.72 0.10 -25.43
CA ALA A 30 -43.83 -1.19 -26.12
C ALA A 30 -42.82 -2.23 -25.59
N LEU A 31 -41.67 -1.81 -25.02
CA LEU A 31 -40.66 -2.70 -24.44
C LEU A 31 -41.07 -3.23 -23.05
N LYS A 32 -41.82 -2.47 -22.25
CA LYS A 32 -42.24 -2.84 -20.88
C LYS A 32 -42.88 -4.23 -20.77
N PRO A 33 -43.81 -4.63 -21.63
CA PRO A 33 -44.37 -5.99 -21.59
C PRO A 33 -43.30 -7.08 -21.82
N ILE A 34 -42.33 -6.84 -22.69
CA ILE A 34 -41.23 -7.77 -22.97
C ILE A 34 -40.36 -7.90 -21.73
N GLU A 35 -39.96 -6.78 -21.11
CA GLU A 35 -39.17 -6.76 -19.88
C GLU A 35 -39.87 -7.46 -18.72
N THR A 36 -41.20 -7.26 -18.59
CA THR A 36 -42.02 -7.93 -17.57
C THR A 36 -42.04 -9.43 -17.78
N THR A 37 -42.15 -9.84 -19.02
CA THR A 37 -42.16 -11.24 -19.43
C THR A 37 -40.81 -11.90 -19.16
N LEU A 38 -39.71 -11.24 -19.50
CA LEU A 38 -38.35 -11.69 -19.22
C LEU A 38 -38.09 -11.85 -17.72
N LYS A 39 -38.53 -10.90 -16.90
CA LYS A 39 -38.36 -10.96 -15.42
C LYS A 39 -39.19 -12.11 -14.80
N ALA A 40 -40.33 -12.44 -15.34
CA ALA A 40 -41.19 -13.50 -14.82
C ALA A 40 -40.60 -14.91 -15.02
N GLY A 41 -39.71 -15.12 -15.99
CA GLY A 41 -38.95 -16.36 -16.18
C GLY A 41 -39.78 -17.58 -16.68
N ASN A 42 -41.10 -17.51 -16.71
CA ASN A 42 -42.02 -18.57 -17.15
C ASN A 42 -42.73 -18.15 -18.44
N VAL A 43 -42.02 -18.30 -19.55
CA VAL A 43 -42.59 -17.88 -20.86
C VAL A 43 -42.64 -19.06 -21.80
N ASP A 44 -43.80 -19.24 -22.44
CA ASP A 44 -43.90 -20.12 -23.61
C ASP A 44 -42.96 -19.57 -24.71
N ALA A 45 -41.92 -20.34 -25.03
CA ALA A 45 -40.86 -19.92 -25.96
C ALA A 45 -41.41 -19.50 -27.34
N LYS A 46 -42.50 -20.12 -27.80
CA LYS A 46 -43.13 -19.81 -29.11
C LYS A 46 -43.85 -18.46 -29.09
N THR A 47 -44.56 -18.19 -28.01
CA THR A 47 -45.27 -16.92 -27.80
C THR A 47 -44.26 -15.78 -27.63
N PHE A 48 -43.19 -16.00 -26.86
CA PHE A 48 -42.15 -15.01 -26.68
C PHE A 48 -41.40 -14.68 -27.98
N ALA A 49 -41.00 -15.69 -28.72
CA ALA A 49 -40.37 -15.50 -30.04
C ALA A 49 -41.26 -14.70 -31.02
N LYS A 50 -42.58 -14.90 -30.96
CA LYS A 50 -43.52 -14.12 -31.73
C LYS A 50 -43.51 -12.65 -31.29
N THR A 51 -43.59 -12.38 -30.01
CA THR A 51 -43.56 -11.01 -29.44
C THR A 51 -42.28 -10.27 -29.80
N LEU A 52 -41.09 -10.92 -29.69
CA LEU A 52 -39.82 -10.35 -30.12
C LEU A 52 -39.83 -9.97 -31.61
N LYS A 53 -40.38 -10.87 -32.46
CA LYS A 53 -40.45 -10.66 -33.91
C LYS A 53 -41.42 -9.52 -34.27
N GLU A 54 -42.53 -9.38 -33.57
CA GLU A 54 -43.48 -8.27 -33.73
C GLU A 54 -42.84 -6.94 -33.38
N TYR A 55 -42.15 -6.84 -32.22
CA TYR A 55 -41.42 -5.65 -31.82
C TYR A 55 -40.34 -5.28 -32.84
N GLN A 56 -39.50 -6.22 -33.25
CA GLN A 56 -38.46 -6.01 -34.26
C GLN A 56 -39.03 -5.56 -35.61
N LYS A 57 -40.19 -6.06 -36.02
CA LYS A 57 -40.87 -5.65 -37.25
C LYS A 57 -41.41 -4.22 -37.16
N GLU A 58 -41.99 -3.86 -36.02
CA GLU A 58 -42.53 -2.52 -35.76
C GLU A 58 -41.40 -1.47 -35.77
N TYR A 59 -40.32 -1.75 -35.01
CA TYR A 59 -39.19 -0.83 -34.87
C TYR A 59 -38.05 -1.11 -35.83
N LYS A 60 -38.25 -1.78 -36.94
CA LYS A 60 -37.23 -2.21 -37.92
C LYS A 60 -36.39 -1.05 -38.49
N LYS A 61 -36.84 0.21 -38.38
CA LYS A 61 -36.17 1.41 -38.88
C LYS A 61 -35.53 2.24 -37.75
N ASP A 62 -35.72 1.84 -36.51
CA ASP A 62 -35.27 2.52 -35.32
C ASP A 62 -34.16 1.68 -34.62
N PRO A 63 -32.88 1.96 -34.87
CA PRO A 63 -31.77 1.20 -34.26
C PRO A 63 -31.76 1.37 -32.75
N LYS A 64 -32.18 2.52 -32.20
CA LYS A 64 -32.23 2.78 -30.76
C LYS A 64 -33.21 1.87 -30.06
N ALA A 65 -34.43 1.72 -30.61
CA ALA A 65 -35.43 0.80 -30.11
C ALA A 65 -34.94 -0.66 -30.13
N LEU A 66 -34.30 -1.07 -31.23
CA LEU A 66 -33.77 -2.43 -31.37
C LEU A 66 -32.63 -2.71 -30.37
N VAL A 67 -31.72 -1.78 -30.16
CA VAL A 67 -30.64 -1.93 -29.16
C VAL A 67 -31.24 -1.95 -27.76
N ALA A 68 -32.28 -1.16 -27.44
CA ALA A 68 -32.96 -1.23 -26.17
C ALA A 68 -33.57 -2.62 -25.90
N LEU A 69 -34.13 -3.26 -26.93
CA LEU A 69 -34.55 -4.66 -26.83
C LEU A 69 -33.39 -5.60 -26.54
N GLY A 70 -32.27 -5.43 -27.26
CA GLY A 70 -31.06 -6.21 -27.04
C GLY A 70 -30.55 -6.09 -25.60
N ASN A 71 -30.49 -4.87 -25.07
CA ASN A 71 -30.09 -4.62 -23.67
C ASN A 71 -31.01 -5.30 -22.65
N ALA A 72 -32.33 -5.26 -22.87
CA ALA A 72 -33.30 -5.97 -22.03
C ALA A 72 -33.08 -7.48 -22.03
N LEU A 73 -32.73 -8.05 -23.18
CA LEU A 73 -32.39 -9.47 -23.32
C LEU A 73 -31.07 -9.81 -22.58
N VAL A 74 -30.05 -8.97 -22.69
CA VAL A 74 -28.75 -9.12 -21.97
C VAL A 74 -28.94 -9.13 -20.46
N ILE A 75 -29.71 -8.17 -19.92
CA ILE A 75 -30.02 -8.07 -18.49
C ILE A 75 -30.64 -9.36 -17.98
N ASN A 76 -31.49 -10.00 -18.80
CA ASN A 76 -32.15 -11.25 -18.45
C ASN A 76 -31.41 -12.51 -18.95
N LYS A 77 -30.15 -12.35 -19.37
CA LYS A 77 -29.25 -13.42 -19.81
C LYS A 77 -29.69 -14.21 -21.05
N ASP A 78 -30.60 -13.66 -21.84
CA ASP A 78 -30.95 -14.22 -23.15
C ASP A 78 -29.95 -13.75 -24.22
N TYR A 79 -28.72 -14.21 -24.09
CA TYR A 79 -27.60 -13.79 -24.95
C TYR A 79 -27.83 -14.22 -26.42
N THR A 80 -28.53 -15.31 -26.66
CA THR A 80 -28.80 -15.80 -28.02
C THR A 80 -29.69 -14.83 -28.81
N ASN A 81 -30.80 -14.41 -28.25
CA ASN A 81 -31.69 -13.46 -28.91
C ASN A 81 -31.05 -12.04 -28.94
N ALA A 82 -30.32 -11.65 -27.88
CA ALA A 82 -29.59 -10.38 -27.84
C ALA A 82 -28.57 -10.29 -28.97
N MET A 83 -27.78 -11.36 -29.19
CA MET A 83 -26.80 -11.44 -30.28
C MET A 83 -27.47 -11.30 -31.66
N ALA A 84 -28.58 -12.01 -31.88
CA ALA A 84 -29.34 -11.91 -33.14
C ALA A 84 -29.86 -10.49 -33.39
N VAL A 85 -30.30 -9.80 -32.35
CA VAL A 85 -30.69 -8.37 -32.43
C VAL A 85 -29.52 -7.50 -32.79
N ALA A 86 -28.37 -7.64 -32.10
CA ALA A 86 -27.17 -6.86 -32.37
C ALA A 86 -26.70 -7.04 -33.82
N ASP A 87 -26.60 -8.28 -34.31
CA ASP A 87 -26.18 -8.60 -35.67
C ASP A 87 -27.16 -8.01 -36.72
N ALA A 88 -28.44 -8.06 -36.49
CA ALA A 88 -29.46 -7.48 -37.38
C ALA A 88 -29.35 -5.94 -37.44
N VAL A 89 -29.04 -5.29 -36.30
CA VAL A 89 -28.86 -3.84 -36.27
C VAL A 89 -27.56 -3.46 -36.98
N ILE A 90 -26.43 -4.13 -36.70
CA ILE A 90 -25.13 -3.89 -37.33
C ILE A 90 -25.24 -4.06 -38.87
N ALA A 91 -25.89 -5.12 -39.34
CA ALA A 91 -26.05 -5.38 -40.76
C ALA A 91 -26.79 -4.24 -41.51
N LYS A 92 -27.73 -3.61 -40.83
CA LYS A 92 -28.58 -2.59 -41.41
C LYS A 92 -28.11 -1.16 -41.15
N PHE A 93 -27.54 -0.90 -39.96
CA PHE A 93 -27.17 0.42 -39.49
C PHE A 93 -25.65 0.40 -39.13
N LYS A 94 -24.79 0.28 -40.16
CA LYS A 94 -23.35 0.04 -40.01
C LYS A 94 -22.61 1.06 -39.14
N ASN A 95 -23.10 2.29 -39.08
CA ASN A 95 -22.46 3.38 -38.31
C ASN A 95 -23.17 3.69 -37.00
N TYR A 96 -24.02 2.78 -36.50
CA TYR A 96 -24.71 2.94 -35.23
C TYR A 96 -23.91 2.25 -34.10
N GLY A 97 -23.09 3.02 -33.41
CA GLY A 97 -22.12 2.55 -32.41
C GLY A 97 -22.70 1.68 -31.31
N ASP A 98 -23.90 2.01 -30.81
CA ASP A 98 -24.53 1.28 -29.69
C ASP A 98 -24.81 -0.19 -30.02
N ALA A 99 -24.93 -0.55 -31.31
CA ALA A 99 -25.11 -1.96 -31.70
C ALA A 99 -23.82 -2.78 -31.52
N TYR A 100 -22.67 -2.16 -31.76
CA TYR A 100 -21.36 -2.77 -31.50
C TYR A 100 -21.09 -2.85 -29.99
N ILE A 101 -21.51 -1.82 -29.22
CA ILE A 101 -21.48 -1.85 -27.75
C ILE A 101 -22.29 -3.02 -27.23
N LEU A 102 -23.57 -3.15 -27.66
CA LEU A 102 -24.43 -4.26 -27.26
C LEU A 102 -23.76 -5.62 -27.50
N LYS A 103 -23.11 -5.79 -28.67
CA LYS A 103 -22.41 -7.03 -28.99
C LYS A 103 -21.19 -7.26 -28.10
N GLY A 104 -20.42 -6.21 -27.80
CA GLY A 104 -19.34 -6.24 -26.83
C GLY A 104 -19.82 -6.60 -25.41
N ASP A 105 -20.91 -6.00 -24.97
CA ASP A 105 -21.52 -6.27 -23.65
C ASP A 105 -21.96 -7.74 -23.51
N ILE A 106 -22.52 -8.33 -24.56
CA ILE A 106 -22.89 -9.76 -24.59
C ILE A 106 -21.65 -10.63 -24.33
N TYR A 107 -20.55 -10.37 -25.01
CA TYR A 107 -19.30 -11.11 -24.78
C TYR A 107 -18.70 -10.86 -23.41
N ALA A 108 -18.74 -9.62 -22.92
CA ALA A 108 -18.27 -9.27 -21.58
C ALA A 108 -19.05 -9.99 -20.49
N MET A 109 -20.37 -10.11 -20.64
CA MET A 109 -21.24 -10.85 -19.72
C MET A 109 -20.99 -12.36 -19.73
N GLN A 110 -20.37 -12.89 -20.79
CA GLN A 110 -19.96 -14.28 -20.95
C GLN A 110 -18.48 -14.51 -20.55
N ASP A 111 -17.86 -13.54 -19.85
CA ASP A 111 -16.43 -13.56 -19.46
C ASP A 111 -15.45 -13.65 -20.65
N ASN A 112 -15.88 -13.26 -21.85
CA ASN A 112 -15.05 -13.22 -23.05
C ASN A 112 -14.57 -11.78 -23.33
N GLY A 113 -13.61 -11.31 -22.54
CA GLY A 113 -13.08 -9.95 -22.63
C GLY A 113 -12.38 -9.64 -23.97
N GLY A 114 -11.76 -10.63 -24.61
CA GLY A 114 -11.09 -10.44 -25.90
C GLY A 114 -12.06 -10.08 -27.01
N GLU A 115 -13.16 -10.86 -27.15
CA GLU A 115 -14.21 -10.56 -28.11
C GLU A 115 -14.93 -9.25 -27.78
N ALA A 116 -15.22 -9.01 -26.48
CA ALA A 116 -15.83 -7.77 -26.04
C ALA A 116 -15.02 -6.55 -26.51
N ALA A 117 -13.71 -6.57 -26.27
CA ALA A 117 -12.81 -5.51 -26.68
C ALA A 117 -12.78 -5.32 -28.21
N THR A 118 -12.80 -6.42 -28.97
CA THR A 118 -12.88 -6.37 -30.44
C THR A 118 -14.11 -5.59 -30.89
N TRP A 119 -15.27 -5.85 -30.31
CA TRP A 119 -16.52 -5.17 -30.67
C TRP A 119 -16.58 -3.72 -30.20
N TYR A 120 -16.02 -3.39 -29.04
CA TYR A 120 -15.87 -1.98 -28.60
C TYR A 120 -14.90 -1.22 -29.53
N GLY A 121 -13.81 -1.86 -29.96
CA GLY A 121 -12.90 -1.31 -30.97
C GLY A 121 -13.57 -1.07 -32.32
N GLN A 122 -14.48 -1.97 -32.73
CA GLN A 122 -15.32 -1.76 -33.91
C GLN A 122 -16.27 -0.55 -33.74
N CYS A 123 -16.84 -0.34 -32.55
CA CYS A 123 -17.60 0.87 -32.27
C CYS A 123 -16.77 2.12 -32.49
N MET A 124 -15.56 2.17 -31.91
CA MET A 124 -14.63 3.32 -32.09
C MET A 124 -14.29 3.59 -33.56
N THR A 125 -14.31 2.57 -34.41
CA THR A 125 -14.02 2.69 -35.85
C THR A 125 -15.24 3.12 -36.65
N MET A 126 -16.40 2.53 -36.38
CA MET A 126 -17.60 2.71 -37.17
C MET A 126 -18.42 3.93 -36.75
N ASP A 127 -18.34 4.30 -35.47
CA ASP A 127 -18.96 5.48 -34.86
C ASP A 127 -17.99 6.17 -33.92
N PRO A 128 -16.95 6.85 -34.46
CA PRO A 128 -15.87 7.45 -33.66
C PRO A 128 -16.33 8.59 -32.73
N LYS A 129 -17.58 9.04 -32.85
CA LYS A 129 -18.17 10.05 -31.99
C LYS A 129 -18.94 9.45 -30.80
N ASN A 130 -19.05 8.13 -30.72
CA ASN A 130 -19.71 7.46 -29.60
C ASN A 130 -18.72 7.32 -28.43
N PRO A 131 -18.89 8.06 -27.31
CA PRO A 131 -17.95 8.02 -26.18
C PRO A 131 -17.92 6.64 -25.50
N GLN A 132 -19.06 5.93 -25.52
CA GLN A 132 -19.18 4.64 -24.82
C GLN A 132 -18.25 3.56 -25.41
N GLY A 133 -17.93 3.62 -26.72
CA GLY A 133 -16.97 2.72 -27.33
C GLY A 133 -15.60 2.80 -26.67
N TYR A 134 -15.11 4.00 -26.43
CA TYR A 134 -13.81 4.26 -25.77
C TYR A 134 -13.84 3.84 -24.30
N ILE A 135 -14.93 4.17 -23.59
CA ILE A 135 -15.10 3.85 -22.15
C ILE A 135 -15.13 2.35 -21.95
N SER A 136 -15.98 1.64 -22.72
CA SER A 136 -16.13 0.18 -22.59
C SER A 136 -14.84 -0.56 -23.00
N TYR A 137 -14.16 -0.10 -24.05
CA TYR A 137 -12.87 -0.63 -24.44
C TYR A 137 -11.83 -0.48 -23.31
N ALA A 138 -11.71 0.73 -22.76
CA ALA A 138 -10.79 1.01 -21.67
C ALA A 138 -11.08 0.15 -20.42
N ASN A 139 -12.35 -0.03 -20.08
CA ASN A 139 -12.77 -0.85 -18.93
C ASN A 139 -12.39 -2.33 -19.06
N VAL A 140 -12.49 -2.90 -20.26
CA VAL A 140 -12.09 -4.29 -20.51
C VAL A 140 -10.56 -4.42 -20.47
N TYR A 141 -9.85 -3.50 -21.10
CA TYR A 141 -8.39 -3.55 -21.24
C TYR A 141 -7.64 -3.16 -19.94
N ARG A 142 -8.26 -2.50 -18.99
CA ARG A 142 -7.57 -1.98 -17.77
C ARG A 142 -6.73 -3.02 -17.02
N LYS A 143 -7.13 -4.31 -17.05
CA LYS A 143 -6.41 -5.41 -16.39
C LYS A 143 -5.56 -6.24 -17.36
N ILE A 144 -5.81 -6.15 -18.64
CA ILE A 144 -5.13 -6.92 -19.69
C ILE A 144 -3.95 -6.11 -20.23
N ASP A 145 -4.22 -4.88 -20.66
CA ASP A 145 -3.27 -3.91 -21.16
C ASP A 145 -3.67 -2.50 -20.68
N PRO A 146 -3.19 -2.09 -19.52
CA PRO A 146 -3.50 -0.77 -18.95
C PRO A 146 -3.05 0.39 -19.83
N GLN A 147 -2.03 0.18 -20.69
CA GLN A 147 -1.56 1.18 -21.63
C GLN A 147 -2.59 1.40 -22.74
N ALA A 148 -3.09 0.33 -23.37
CA ALA A 148 -4.14 0.42 -24.37
C ALA A 148 -5.44 1.03 -23.78
N SER A 149 -5.76 0.72 -22.52
CA SER A 149 -6.87 1.35 -21.79
C SER A 149 -6.68 2.87 -21.69
N ALA A 150 -5.51 3.32 -21.23
CA ALA A 150 -5.19 4.75 -21.11
C ALA A 150 -5.20 5.47 -22.46
N GLU A 151 -4.72 4.84 -23.52
CA GLU A 151 -4.75 5.39 -24.89
C GLU A 151 -6.18 5.57 -25.40
N ALA A 152 -7.08 4.63 -25.12
CA ALA A 152 -8.49 4.75 -25.48
C ALA A 152 -9.15 5.93 -24.74
N LEU A 153 -8.89 6.09 -23.44
CA LEU A 153 -9.38 7.23 -22.67
C LEU A 153 -8.80 8.55 -23.17
N ASN A 154 -7.53 8.59 -23.58
CA ASN A 154 -6.96 9.81 -24.17
C ASN A 154 -7.63 10.20 -25.49
N LYS A 155 -7.99 9.22 -26.35
CA LYS A 155 -8.75 9.49 -27.57
C LYS A 155 -10.17 10.01 -27.28
N LEU A 156 -10.76 9.58 -26.15
CA LEU A 156 -12.07 10.06 -25.71
C LEU A 156 -12.09 11.57 -25.47
N ARG A 157 -10.96 12.19 -25.17
CA ARG A 157 -10.83 13.65 -24.95
C ARG A 157 -11.35 14.48 -26.12
N GLU A 158 -11.19 13.97 -27.33
CA GLU A 158 -11.67 14.65 -28.55
C GLU A 158 -13.19 14.50 -28.73
N VAL A 159 -13.78 13.45 -28.15
CA VAL A 159 -15.20 13.11 -28.28
C VAL A 159 -16.02 13.70 -27.14
N ASP A 160 -15.50 13.57 -25.91
CA ASP A 160 -16.09 14.14 -24.68
C ASP A 160 -15.02 14.85 -23.84
N PRO A 161 -14.78 16.13 -24.08
CA PRO A 161 -13.78 16.91 -23.34
C PRO A 161 -14.08 17.04 -21.83
N ASN A 162 -15.31 16.78 -21.39
CA ASN A 162 -15.72 16.87 -19.99
C ASN A 162 -15.56 15.54 -19.22
N TYR A 163 -15.27 14.46 -19.92
CA TYR A 163 -15.05 13.19 -19.28
C TYR A 163 -13.80 13.24 -18.36
N PRO A 164 -13.86 12.72 -17.12
CA PRO A 164 -12.75 12.83 -16.16
C PRO A 164 -11.61 11.83 -16.44
N ILE A 165 -10.95 11.99 -17.59
CA ILE A 165 -9.99 11.02 -18.15
C ILE A 165 -8.85 10.72 -17.19
N GLU A 166 -8.27 11.74 -16.54
CA GLU A 166 -7.17 11.57 -15.61
C GLU A 166 -7.60 10.77 -14.36
N ALA A 167 -8.80 11.04 -13.84
CA ALA A 167 -9.36 10.32 -12.70
C ALA A 167 -9.60 8.84 -13.05
N GLU A 168 -10.22 8.58 -14.20
CA GLU A 168 -10.51 7.22 -14.68
C GLU A 168 -9.22 6.45 -15.04
N THR A 169 -8.26 7.11 -15.66
CA THR A 169 -6.95 6.52 -15.94
C THR A 169 -6.22 6.16 -14.65
N GLY A 170 -6.27 7.06 -13.65
CA GLY A 170 -5.73 6.80 -12.32
C GLY A 170 -6.42 5.60 -11.65
N HIS A 171 -7.76 5.54 -11.69
CA HIS A 171 -8.53 4.40 -11.20
C HIS A 171 -8.14 3.08 -11.88
N ASN A 172 -7.94 3.09 -13.20
CA ASN A 172 -7.53 1.89 -13.94
C ASN A 172 -6.17 1.38 -13.46
N TYR A 173 -5.17 2.26 -13.30
CA TYR A 173 -3.86 1.89 -12.74
C TYR A 173 -3.94 1.46 -11.28
N TYR A 174 -4.75 2.12 -10.46
CA TYR A 174 -5.01 1.71 -9.07
C TYR A 174 -5.56 0.29 -8.99
N SER A 175 -6.53 -0.05 -9.84
CA SER A 175 -7.22 -1.35 -9.85
C SER A 175 -6.30 -2.55 -10.12
N ILE A 176 -5.12 -2.31 -10.71
CA ILE A 176 -4.08 -3.31 -11.00
C ILE A 176 -2.86 -3.20 -10.05
N GLY A 177 -2.92 -2.30 -9.05
CA GLY A 177 -1.85 -2.10 -8.07
C GLY A 177 -0.66 -1.27 -8.58
N ASN A 178 -0.76 -0.63 -9.75
CA ASN A 178 0.28 0.29 -10.23
C ASN A 178 0.06 1.69 -9.63
N TYR A 179 0.43 1.82 -8.35
CA TYR A 179 0.17 3.01 -7.57
C TYR A 179 0.94 4.24 -8.07
N GLU A 180 2.15 4.08 -8.63
CA GLU A 180 2.95 5.18 -9.18
C GLU A 180 2.22 5.86 -10.34
N LYS A 181 1.78 5.09 -11.34
CA LYS A 181 1.01 5.62 -12.47
C LYS A 181 -0.37 6.12 -12.06
N ALA A 182 -1.02 5.46 -11.08
CA ALA A 182 -2.28 5.94 -10.53
C ALA A 182 -2.10 7.34 -9.91
N TYR A 183 -1.10 7.54 -9.06
CA TYR A 183 -0.80 8.81 -8.43
C TYR A 183 -0.50 9.91 -9.46
N GLU A 184 0.34 9.60 -10.47
CA GLU A 184 0.67 10.53 -11.55
C GLU A 184 -0.58 11.06 -12.27
N ASN A 185 -1.55 10.19 -12.54
CA ASN A 185 -2.79 10.58 -13.19
C ASN A 185 -3.73 11.32 -12.23
N PHE A 186 -3.89 10.86 -11.00
CA PHE A 186 -4.71 11.52 -10.00
C PHE A 186 -4.25 12.96 -9.71
N THR A 187 -2.93 13.24 -9.72
CA THR A 187 -2.42 14.60 -9.52
C THR A 187 -2.83 15.58 -10.63
N LYS A 188 -3.16 15.08 -11.81
CA LYS A 188 -3.61 15.88 -12.97
C LYS A 188 -5.13 16.04 -13.01
N ALA A 189 -5.86 15.23 -12.22
CA ALA A 189 -7.31 15.20 -12.25
C ALA A 189 -7.94 16.39 -11.54
N ASN A 190 -9.13 16.77 -11.99
CA ASN A 190 -9.93 17.80 -11.31
C ASN A 190 -10.64 17.19 -10.08
N LEU A 191 -10.16 17.54 -8.88
CA LEU A 191 -10.72 17.02 -7.62
C LEU A 191 -12.20 17.38 -7.41
N ASN A 192 -12.69 18.46 -8.01
CA ASN A 192 -14.10 18.86 -7.84
C ASN A 192 -15.08 17.93 -8.56
N THR A 193 -14.67 17.36 -9.69
CA THR A 193 -15.48 16.46 -10.51
C THR A 193 -15.19 14.98 -10.24
N MET A 194 -14.17 14.68 -9.41
CA MET A 194 -13.79 13.31 -9.09
C MET A 194 -14.86 12.63 -8.25
N GLU A 195 -15.23 11.43 -8.62
CA GLU A 195 -16.16 10.57 -7.87
C GLU A 195 -15.58 10.21 -6.50
N GLU A 196 -16.45 10.02 -5.49
CA GLU A 196 -16.07 9.79 -4.09
C GLU A 196 -15.09 8.64 -3.93
N TYR A 197 -15.37 7.48 -4.55
CA TYR A 197 -14.50 6.30 -4.44
C TYR A 197 -13.14 6.51 -5.11
N ILE A 198 -13.08 7.23 -6.24
CA ILE A 198 -11.81 7.56 -6.94
C ILE A 198 -10.99 8.55 -6.09
N TYR A 199 -11.67 9.51 -5.45
CA TYR A 199 -11.01 10.45 -4.55
C TYR A 199 -10.36 9.72 -3.37
N TYR A 200 -11.07 8.73 -2.78
CA TYR A 200 -10.49 7.90 -1.74
C TYR A 200 -9.30 7.06 -2.24
N GLU A 201 -9.40 6.49 -3.44
CA GLU A 201 -8.28 5.77 -4.08
C GLU A 201 -7.05 6.66 -4.25
N TYR A 202 -7.24 7.94 -4.59
CA TYR A 202 -6.14 8.89 -4.65
C TYR A 202 -5.50 9.12 -3.28
N CYS A 203 -6.31 9.35 -2.23
CA CYS A 203 -5.81 9.48 -0.86
C CYS A 203 -5.01 8.22 -0.43
N PHE A 204 -5.57 7.05 -0.69
CA PHE A 204 -4.95 5.77 -0.35
C PHE A 204 -3.66 5.53 -1.15
N THR A 205 -3.66 5.88 -2.44
CA THR A 205 -2.48 5.77 -3.31
C THR A 205 -1.33 6.64 -2.78
N ALA A 206 -1.61 7.89 -2.39
CA ALA A 206 -0.62 8.75 -1.76
C ALA A 206 -0.06 8.12 -0.47
N TYR A 207 -0.94 7.54 0.35
CA TYR A 207 -0.57 6.88 1.59
C TYR A 207 0.36 5.67 1.35
N VAL A 208 0.02 4.79 0.41
CA VAL A 208 0.81 3.59 0.09
C VAL A 208 2.17 3.94 -0.51
N LEU A 209 2.25 4.99 -1.32
CA LEU A 209 3.51 5.51 -1.89
C LEU A 209 4.37 6.28 -0.88
N ASN A 210 4.06 6.19 0.40
CA ASN A 210 4.75 6.89 1.48
C ASN A 210 4.74 8.43 1.38
N LYS A 211 3.77 9.00 0.64
CA LYS A 211 3.51 10.45 0.56
C LYS A 211 2.48 10.82 1.63
N LYS A 212 2.87 10.66 2.91
CA LYS A 212 1.94 10.69 4.05
C LYS A 212 1.32 12.06 4.27
N GLU A 213 2.07 13.14 4.05
CA GLU A 213 1.60 14.53 4.15
C GLU A 213 0.55 14.82 3.07
N ASP A 214 0.79 14.38 1.82
CA ASP A 214 -0.17 14.53 0.74
C ASP A 214 -1.46 13.75 1.05
N ALA A 215 -1.31 12.49 1.53
CA ALA A 215 -2.45 11.68 1.93
C ALA A 215 -3.28 12.36 3.01
N LEU A 216 -2.65 12.90 4.04
CA LEU A 216 -3.34 13.62 5.11
C LEU A 216 -4.05 14.87 4.59
N LYS A 217 -3.39 15.66 3.73
CA LYS A 217 -3.99 16.85 3.11
C LYS A 217 -5.22 16.48 2.27
N LEU A 218 -5.10 15.46 1.43
CA LEU A 218 -6.19 14.95 0.59
C LEU A 218 -7.35 14.42 1.45
N CYS A 219 -7.06 13.64 2.51
CA CYS A 219 -8.08 13.16 3.42
C CYS A 219 -8.82 14.30 4.14
N LYS A 220 -8.12 15.37 4.57
CA LYS A 220 -8.75 16.57 5.15
C LYS A 220 -9.78 17.19 4.19
N GLN A 221 -9.43 17.29 2.92
CA GLN A 221 -10.34 17.77 1.87
C GLN A 221 -11.49 16.78 1.61
N GLY A 222 -11.19 15.48 1.58
CA GLY A 222 -12.16 14.40 1.40
C GLY A 222 -13.23 14.40 2.52
N ILE A 223 -12.84 14.57 3.77
CA ILE A 223 -13.76 14.70 4.92
C ILE A 223 -14.72 15.87 4.75
N GLN A 224 -14.23 16.99 4.23
CA GLN A 224 -15.09 18.18 3.99
C GLN A 224 -16.07 17.94 2.83
N LYS A 225 -15.58 17.30 1.75
CA LYS A 225 -16.38 17.06 0.54
C LYS A 225 -17.38 15.91 0.71
N TYR A 226 -16.99 14.86 1.43
CA TYR A 226 -17.74 13.61 1.63
C TYR A 226 -17.89 13.28 3.14
N PRO A 227 -18.63 14.10 3.89
CA PRO A 227 -18.66 13.99 5.36
C PRO A 227 -19.32 12.70 5.89
N LYS A 228 -20.01 11.95 5.04
CA LYS A 228 -20.63 10.67 5.38
C LYS A 228 -19.70 9.48 5.19
N ASP A 229 -18.65 9.61 4.37
CA ASP A 229 -17.67 8.54 4.18
C ASP A 229 -16.61 8.57 5.28
N THR A 230 -16.71 7.56 6.14
CA THR A 230 -15.82 7.41 7.29
C THR A 230 -14.42 6.89 6.93
N ALA A 231 -14.22 6.39 5.72
CA ALA A 231 -12.93 5.87 5.26
C ALA A 231 -11.86 6.96 5.24
N PHE A 232 -12.24 8.19 4.87
CA PHE A 232 -11.33 9.34 4.92
C PHE A 232 -10.85 9.65 6.33
N GLN A 233 -11.73 9.55 7.36
CA GLN A 233 -11.35 9.79 8.75
C GLN A 233 -10.37 8.72 9.25
N ILE A 234 -10.58 7.45 8.89
CA ILE A 234 -9.70 6.35 9.26
C ILE A 234 -8.32 6.54 8.60
N LEU A 235 -8.28 6.91 7.33
CA LEU A 235 -7.03 7.12 6.61
C LEU A 235 -6.30 8.39 7.10
N ALA A 236 -7.05 9.47 7.42
CA ALA A 236 -6.49 10.69 8.00
C ALA A 236 -5.85 10.40 9.37
N MET A 237 -6.51 9.62 10.23
CA MET A 237 -5.94 9.18 11.52
C MET A 237 -4.60 8.48 11.33
N ARG A 238 -4.53 7.53 10.38
CA ARG A 238 -3.29 6.79 10.09
C ARG A 238 -2.19 7.72 9.58
N ALA A 239 -2.50 8.55 8.57
CA ALA A 239 -1.55 9.46 7.98
C ALA A 239 -1.04 10.50 9.01
N ALA A 240 -1.91 11.00 9.90
CA ALA A 240 -1.54 11.92 10.95
C ALA A 240 -0.61 11.29 12.00
N VAL A 241 -0.82 10.01 12.37
CA VAL A 241 0.12 9.25 13.22
C VAL A 241 1.48 9.12 12.52
N ASP A 242 1.48 8.68 11.26
CA ASP A 242 2.71 8.43 10.50
C ASP A 242 3.52 9.73 10.24
N THR A 243 2.86 10.89 10.20
CA THR A 243 3.48 12.22 10.09
C THR A 243 3.71 12.90 11.44
N GLN A 244 3.50 12.19 12.55
CA GLN A 244 3.66 12.66 13.92
C GLN A 244 2.81 13.90 14.27
N GLN A 245 1.72 14.12 13.54
CA GLN A 245 0.71 15.17 13.85
C GLN A 245 -0.29 14.60 14.87
N PHE A 246 0.20 14.32 16.10
CA PHE A 246 -0.53 13.52 17.09
C PHE A 246 -1.81 14.18 17.61
N GLU A 247 -1.88 15.50 17.67
CA GLU A 247 -3.10 16.21 18.04
C GLU A 247 -4.21 16.00 17.00
N ASP A 248 -3.88 16.19 15.72
CA ASP A 248 -4.80 15.90 14.61
C ASP A 248 -5.20 14.41 14.61
N ALA A 249 -4.21 13.52 14.79
CA ALA A 249 -4.44 12.08 14.86
C ALA A 249 -5.45 11.72 15.96
N LEU A 250 -5.33 12.33 17.14
CA LEU A 250 -6.24 12.11 18.26
C LEU A 250 -7.65 12.63 17.96
N ASN A 251 -7.76 13.78 17.29
CA ASN A 251 -9.05 14.31 16.86
C ASN A 251 -9.77 13.37 15.89
N TYR A 252 -9.05 12.83 14.86
CA TYR A 252 -9.62 11.84 13.97
C TYR A 252 -9.93 10.52 14.67
N ALA A 253 -9.05 10.06 15.57
CA ALA A 253 -9.27 8.85 16.34
C ALA A 253 -10.54 8.94 17.18
N ASN A 254 -10.76 10.06 17.88
CA ASN A 254 -11.97 10.30 18.65
C ASN A 254 -13.22 10.30 17.76
N ALA A 255 -13.16 10.93 16.58
CA ALA A 255 -14.27 10.91 15.62
C ALA A 255 -14.59 9.48 15.17
N VAL A 256 -13.56 8.68 14.82
CA VAL A 256 -13.70 7.27 14.44
C VAL A 256 -14.28 6.44 15.59
N MET A 257 -13.80 6.64 16.84
CA MET A 257 -14.25 5.87 17.99
C MET A 257 -15.69 6.18 18.39
N ASN A 258 -16.13 7.44 18.28
CA ASN A 258 -17.47 7.87 18.62
C ASN A 258 -18.51 7.56 17.53
N ASN A 259 -18.08 7.18 16.32
CA ASN A 259 -18.99 6.82 15.25
C ASN A 259 -19.45 5.35 15.38
N ALA A 260 -20.75 5.13 15.64
CA ALA A 260 -21.33 3.80 15.81
C ALA A 260 -21.34 2.96 14.51
N ASP A 261 -21.37 3.59 13.34
CA ASP A 261 -21.42 2.91 12.06
C ASP A 261 -20.06 2.27 11.68
N ILE A 262 -18.97 2.72 12.31
CA ILE A 262 -17.64 2.16 12.08
C ILE A 262 -17.47 0.89 12.91
N LYS A 263 -17.29 -0.25 12.24
CA LYS A 263 -16.85 -1.49 12.88
C LYS A 263 -15.38 -1.37 13.29
N LYS A 264 -15.10 -1.23 14.59
CA LYS A 264 -13.76 -1.13 15.14
C LYS A 264 -13.05 -2.49 15.01
N ASN A 265 -11.78 -2.45 14.65
CA ASN A 265 -10.90 -3.62 14.55
C ASN A 265 -9.57 -3.35 15.26
N SER A 266 -8.71 -4.37 15.40
CA SER A 266 -7.38 -4.27 16.03
C SER A 266 -6.56 -3.08 15.54
N SER A 267 -6.54 -2.84 14.23
CA SER A 267 -5.79 -1.72 13.62
C SER A 267 -6.31 -0.35 14.08
N ILE A 268 -7.63 -0.16 14.17
CA ILE A 268 -8.21 1.11 14.65
C ILE A 268 -7.82 1.38 16.11
N TYR A 269 -7.91 0.37 16.97
CA TYR A 269 -7.46 0.50 18.36
C TYR A 269 -5.96 0.79 18.46
N SER A 270 -5.14 0.15 17.60
CA SER A 270 -3.70 0.40 17.54
C SER A 270 -3.38 1.84 17.17
N TYR A 271 -3.99 2.38 16.12
CA TYR A 271 -3.77 3.78 15.70
C TYR A 271 -4.35 4.79 16.72
N TYR A 272 -5.45 4.47 17.39
CA TYR A 272 -5.94 5.28 18.50
C TYR A 272 -4.93 5.30 19.65
N GLY A 273 -4.40 4.12 20.03
CA GLY A 273 -3.33 4.02 21.02
C GLY A 273 -2.08 4.83 20.65
N LEU A 274 -1.64 4.76 19.38
CA LEU A 274 -0.51 5.55 18.89
C LEU A 274 -0.79 7.07 18.97
N SER A 275 -2.01 7.49 18.63
CA SER A 275 -2.42 8.90 18.75
C SER A 275 -2.36 9.38 20.22
N LEU A 276 -2.81 8.55 21.16
CA LEU A 276 -2.76 8.84 22.59
C LEU A 276 -1.31 8.87 23.11
N ALA A 277 -0.48 7.89 22.73
CA ALA A 277 0.92 7.82 23.13
C ALA A 277 1.73 9.04 22.64
N GLY A 278 1.51 9.47 21.39
CA GLY A 278 2.12 10.67 20.84
C GLY A 278 1.72 11.95 21.60
N ASN A 279 0.52 11.99 22.18
CA ASN A 279 0.05 13.04 23.07
C ASN A 279 0.41 12.79 24.55
N LYS A 280 1.30 11.85 24.85
CA LYS A 280 1.79 11.47 26.18
C LYS A 280 0.69 10.96 27.14
N GLN A 281 -0.42 10.49 26.60
CA GLN A 281 -1.52 9.88 27.36
C GLN A 281 -1.31 8.37 27.46
N TYR A 282 -0.20 7.98 28.09
CA TYR A 282 0.35 6.62 28.03
C TYR A 282 -0.58 5.54 28.59
N ASP A 283 -1.21 5.76 29.76
CA ASP A 283 -2.12 4.77 30.34
C ASP A 283 -3.34 4.49 29.44
N GLN A 284 -3.86 5.55 28.81
CA GLN A 284 -4.95 5.41 27.85
C GLN A 284 -4.50 4.69 26.58
N ALA A 285 -3.27 4.98 26.10
CA ALA A 285 -2.67 4.30 24.95
C ALA A 285 -2.54 2.79 25.21
N LEU A 286 -1.97 2.41 26.37
CA LEU A 286 -1.83 1.02 26.78
C LEU A 286 -3.19 0.29 26.83
N ALA A 287 -4.24 0.95 27.32
CA ALA A 287 -5.59 0.40 27.31
C ALA A 287 -6.10 0.11 25.88
N GLN A 288 -5.78 0.96 24.89
CA GLN A 288 -6.20 0.73 23.52
C GLN A 288 -5.39 -0.39 22.84
N PHE A 289 -4.08 -0.47 23.09
CA PHE A 289 -3.26 -1.56 22.57
C PHE A 289 -3.70 -2.91 23.14
N ASN A 290 -4.07 -2.98 24.41
CA ASN A 290 -4.64 -4.19 25.01
C ASN A 290 -5.96 -4.60 24.33
N LYS A 291 -6.85 -3.65 24.02
CA LYS A 291 -8.06 -3.94 23.21
C LYS A 291 -7.73 -4.46 21.82
N ALA A 292 -6.67 -3.93 21.19
CA ALA A 292 -6.20 -4.45 19.90
C ALA A 292 -5.77 -5.92 20.02
N LEU A 293 -5.06 -6.29 21.10
CA LEU A 293 -4.64 -7.67 21.38
C LEU A 293 -5.80 -8.60 21.74
N GLU A 294 -6.83 -8.10 22.44
CA GLU A 294 -8.05 -8.87 22.70
C GLU A 294 -8.75 -9.28 21.40
N MET A 295 -8.72 -8.41 20.39
CA MET A 295 -9.32 -8.66 19.09
C MET A 295 -8.47 -9.57 18.19
N ASN A 296 -7.15 -9.49 18.30
CA ASN A 296 -6.20 -10.32 17.55
C ASN A 296 -4.91 -10.55 18.33
N LYS A 297 -4.85 -11.64 19.07
CA LYS A 297 -3.69 -12.03 19.90
C LYS A 297 -2.45 -12.41 19.08
N GLU A 298 -2.61 -12.73 17.83
CA GLU A 298 -1.51 -13.10 16.92
C GLU A 298 -0.92 -11.89 16.19
N ASP A 299 -1.53 -10.70 16.33
CA ASP A 299 -0.95 -9.46 15.82
C ASP A 299 0.22 -9.02 16.71
N ALA A 300 1.44 -9.14 16.18
CA ALA A 300 2.64 -8.77 16.94
C ALA A 300 2.76 -7.25 17.16
N LYS A 301 2.23 -6.41 16.28
CA LYS A 301 2.44 -4.95 16.32
C LYS A 301 2.01 -4.27 17.63
N PRO A 302 0.86 -4.57 18.23
CA PRO A 302 0.49 -3.96 19.52
C PRO A 302 1.51 -4.21 20.64
N TYR A 303 2.19 -5.37 20.66
CA TYR A 303 3.27 -5.62 21.63
C TYR A 303 4.44 -4.65 21.45
N GLN A 304 4.81 -4.36 20.18
CA GLN A 304 5.83 -3.36 19.89
C GLN A 304 5.42 -1.97 20.37
N TYR A 305 4.18 -1.56 20.14
CA TYR A 305 3.67 -0.26 20.57
C TYR A 305 3.62 -0.13 22.10
N ILE A 306 3.24 -1.20 22.81
CA ILE A 306 3.27 -1.27 24.28
C ILE A 306 4.70 -1.14 24.78
N SER A 307 5.65 -1.88 24.20
CA SER A 307 7.07 -1.79 24.53
C SER A 307 7.61 -0.36 24.40
N GLU A 308 7.35 0.28 23.25
CA GLU A 308 7.79 1.65 23.00
C GLU A 308 7.14 2.65 23.96
N THR A 309 5.86 2.45 24.30
CA THR A 309 5.16 3.28 25.26
C THR A 309 5.78 3.16 26.66
N TYR A 310 6.09 1.94 27.13
CA TYR A 310 6.78 1.74 28.40
C TYR A 310 8.20 2.33 28.40
N LYS A 311 8.91 2.26 27.27
CA LYS A 311 10.23 2.92 27.10
C LYS A 311 10.09 4.44 27.28
N GLN A 312 9.08 5.07 26.69
CA GLN A 312 8.82 6.52 26.85
C GLN A 312 8.43 6.89 28.30
N MET A 313 7.82 5.97 29.05
CA MET A 313 7.51 6.14 30.47
C MET A 313 8.74 5.91 31.37
N GLY A 314 9.84 5.37 30.85
CA GLY A 314 11.02 4.99 31.63
C GLY A 314 10.88 3.65 32.39
N GLU A 315 9.87 2.84 32.01
CA GLU A 315 9.56 1.52 32.63
C GLU A 315 10.29 0.40 31.85
N GLU A 316 11.63 0.36 31.97
CA GLU A 316 12.51 -0.50 31.14
C GLU A 316 12.17 -1.99 31.25
N ASP A 317 11.82 -2.48 32.45
CA ASP A 317 11.50 -3.90 32.65
C ASP A 317 10.28 -4.33 31.82
N LYS A 318 9.24 -3.50 31.85
CA LYS A 318 8.04 -3.74 31.05
C LYS A 318 8.31 -3.56 29.55
N ALA A 319 9.12 -2.55 29.18
CA ALA A 319 9.52 -2.35 27.79
C ALA A 319 10.24 -3.60 27.23
N ILE A 320 11.14 -4.19 28.02
CA ILE A 320 11.83 -5.44 27.66
C ILE A 320 10.87 -6.62 27.53
N GLU A 321 9.95 -6.78 28.49
CA GLU A 321 8.95 -7.86 28.50
C GLU A 321 8.13 -7.83 27.19
N PHE A 322 7.60 -6.66 26.85
CA PHE A 322 6.77 -6.52 25.66
C PHE A 322 7.57 -6.54 24.35
N ALA A 323 8.84 -6.08 24.35
CA ALA A 323 9.74 -6.27 23.22
C ALA A 323 10.01 -7.75 22.95
N GLN A 324 10.20 -8.55 24.00
CA GLN A 324 10.37 -10.00 23.85
C GLN A 324 9.11 -10.66 23.29
N LEU A 325 7.92 -10.31 23.81
CA LEU A 325 6.66 -10.81 23.28
C LEU A 325 6.47 -10.45 21.80
N TYR A 326 6.87 -9.23 21.40
CA TYR A 326 6.87 -8.84 20.00
C TYR A 326 7.79 -9.73 19.16
N MET A 327 9.02 -9.96 19.61
CA MET A 327 9.97 -10.80 18.90
C MET A 327 9.49 -12.25 18.77
N ASP A 328 8.91 -12.80 19.83
CA ASP A 328 8.37 -14.17 19.89
C ASP A 328 7.16 -14.36 18.94
N LYS A 329 6.33 -13.33 18.80
CA LYS A 329 5.14 -13.33 17.94
C LYS A 329 5.41 -12.90 16.50
N ASN A 330 6.58 -12.31 16.21
CA ASN A 330 6.93 -11.81 14.88
C ASN A 330 7.99 -12.67 14.19
N PRO A 331 7.61 -13.70 13.42
CA PRO A 331 8.57 -14.52 12.68
C PRO A 331 9.36 -13.72 11.63
N ASN A 332 8.82 -12.56 11.22
CA ASN A 332 9.42 -11.67 10.24
C ASN A 332 10.14 -10.47 10.89
N ALA A 333 10.59 -10.61 12.16
CA ALA A 333 11.36 -9.57 12.83
C ALA A 333 12.56 -9.14 11.96
N THR A 334 12.66 -7.83 11.74
CA THR A 334 13.65 -7.19 10.87
C THR A 334 14.96 -6.91 11.60
N PRO A 335 16.09 -6.61 10.92
CA PRO A 335 17.30 -6.11 11.56
C PRO A 335 17.06 -4.98 12.55
N SER A 336 16.19 -4.02 12.20
CA SER A 336 15.82 -2.89 13.07
C SER A 336 15.15 -3.32 14.38
N ASP A 337 14.39 -4.41 14.38
CA ASP A 337 13.72 -4.91 15.59
C ASP A 337 14.76 -5.47 16.58
N TYR A 338 15.77 -6.19 16.10
CA TYR A 338 16.89 -6.66 16.93
C TYR A 338 17.70 -5.50 17.52
N VAL A 339 18.00 -4.47 16.71
CA VAL A 339 18.71 -3.27 17.17
C VAL A 339 17.94 -2.60 18.31
N LYS A 340 16.64 -2.34 18.12
CA LYS A 340 15.78 -1.72 19.13
C LYS A 340 15.73 -2.52 20.44
N MET A 341 15.64 -3.84 20.33
CA MET A 341 15.63 -4.70 21.54
C MET A 341 16.97 -4.65 22.27
N ALA A 342 18.10 -4.70 21.54
CA ALA A 342 19.44 -4.59 22.14
C ALA A 342 19.66 -3.23 22.80
N GLU A 343 19.16 -2.13 22.18
CA GLU A 343 19.21 -0.78 22.75
C GLU A 343 18.47 -0.67 24.08
N ILE A 344 17.31 -1.32 24.23
CA ILE A 344 16.56 -1.30 25.51
C ILE A 344 17.38 -1.97 26.61
N TYR A 345 18.01 -3.13 26.33
CA TYR A 345 18.91 -3.78 27.30
C TYR A 345 20.14 -2.93 27.60
N ASN A 346 20.73 -2.28 26.58
CA ASN A 346 21.88 -1.40 26.77
C ASN A 346 21.53 -0.17 27.63
N ALA A 347 20.38 0.47 27.37
CA ALA A 347 19.89 1.60 28.18
C ALA A 347 19.72 1.20 29.65
N LYS A 348 19.20 0.00 29.92
CA LYS A 348 19.10 -0.53 31.28
C LYS A 348 20.48 -0.79 31.90
N ALA A 349 21.44 -1.32 31.13
CA ALA A 349 22.80 -1.55 31.59
C ALA A 349 23.51 -0.23 31.97
N GLN A 350 23.33 0.84 31.18
CA GLN A 350 23.92 2.16 31.42
C GLN A 350 23.41 2.85 32.70
N LYS A 351 22.23 2.49 33.20
CA LYS A 351 21.77 2.96 34.51
C LYS A 351 22.58 2.40 35.67
N GLY A 352 23.38 1.38 35.43
CA GLY A 352 24.23 0.76 36.43
C GLY A 352 23.50 -0.23 37.35
N GLY A 353 24.11 -0.52 38.49
CA GLY A 353 23.54 -1.46 39.47
C GLY A 353 24.00 -2.91 39.28
N ASN A 354 23.50 -3.81 40.11
CA ASN A 354 23.92 -5.22 40.16
C ASN A 354 23.66 -5.99 38.88
N ASP A 355 22.69 -5.54 38.07
CA ASP A 355 22.27 -6.20 36.84
C ASP A 355 22.95 -5.66 35.58
N LYS A 356 23.90 -4.70 35.70
CA LYS A 356 24.61 -4.10 34.54
C LYS A 356 25.17 -5.18 33.62
N ALA A 357 25.99 -6.07 34.18
CA ALA A 357 26.63 -7.13 33.39
C ALA A 357 25.62 -8.10 32.76
N ALA A 358 24.53 -8.44 33.48
CA ALA A 358 23.49 -9.29 32.94
C ALA A 358 22.77 -8.64 31.75
N ASN A 359 22.46 -7.34 31.82
CA ASN A 359 21.82 -6.61 30.73
C ASN A 359 22.72 -6.43 29.52
N VAL A 360 24.03 -6.17 29.70
CA VAL A 360 25.01 -6.17 28.59
C VAL A 360 25.03 -7.54 27.90
N ASN A 361 25.07 -8.64 28.67
CA ASN A 361 25.05 -9.98 28.11
C ASN A 361 23.78 -10.27 27.31
N LYS A 362 22.62 -9.79 27.78
CA LYS A 362 21.37 -9.91 27.03
C LYS A 362 21.40 -9.11 25.73
N ALA A 363 21.90 -7.88 25.74
CA ALA A 363 22.06 -7.08 24.53
C ALA A 363 22.97 -7.76 23.50
N ILE A 364 24.10 -8.32 23.95
CA ILE A 364 25.02 -9.10 23.10
C ILE A 364 24.30 -10.35 22.55
N SER A 365 23.52 -11.06 23.37
CA SER A 365 22.76 -12.24 22.94
C SER A 365 21.74 -11.89 21.85
N VAL A 366 21.09 -10.74 21.93
CA VAL A 366 20.19 -10.24 20.87
C VAL A 366 20.96 -10.06 19.55
N TYR A 367 22.16 -9.46 19.56
CA TYR A 367 22.97 -9.32 18.36
C TYR A 367 23.50 -10.66 17.85
N ASN A 368 23.80 -11.64 18.71
CA ASN A 368 24.13 -13.00 18.26
C ASN A 368 22.95 -13.67 17.55
N SER A 369 21.72 -13.47 18.04
CA SER A 369 20.50 -13.95 17.37
C SER A 369 20.26 -13.23 16.05
N PHE A 370 20.55 -11.94 15.99
CA PHE A 370 20.53 -11.15 14.75
C PHE A 370 21.50 -11.72 13.71
N ALA A 371 22.78 -11.93 14.09
CA ALA A 371 23.80 -12.50 13.21
C ALA A 371 23.40 -13.88 12.68
N ALA A 372 22.79 -14.72 13.50
CA ALA A 372 22.32 -16.05 13.11
C ALA A 372 21.18 -15.99 12.09
N LYS A 373 20.24 -15.05 12.26
CA LYS A 373 19.09 -14.89 11.34
C LYS A 373 19.46 -14.16 10.04
N TYR A 374 20.43 -13.26 10.09
CA TYR A 374 20.89 -12.44 8.97
C TYR A 374 22.40 -12.58 8.77
N PRO A 375 22.91 -13.73 8.25
CA PRO A 375 24.35 -14.00 8.13
C PRO A 375 25.10 -12.95 7.31
N GLN A 376 24.43 -12.32 6.32
CA GLN A 376 25.02 -11.23 5.51
C GLN A 376 25.30 -9.95 6.29
N LEU A 377 24.70 -9.79 7.48
CA LEU A 377 24.91 -8.64 8.37
C LEU A 377 25.67 -9.03 9.65
N LYS A 378 26.32 -10.20 9.64
CA LYS A 378 27.01 -10.76 10.82
C LYS A 378 28.11 -9.83 11.33
N ALA A 379 28.95 -9.30 10.45
CA ALA A 379 30.03 -8.38 10.84
C ALA A 379 29.51 -7.11 11.52
N TYR A 380 28.38 -6.56 11.03
CA TYR A 380 27.68 -5.45 11.67
C TYR A 380 27.15 -5.83 13.06
N ALA A 381 26.50 -6.97 13.18
CA ALA A 381 25.92 -7.42 14.45
C ALA A 381 27.02 -7.67 15.51
N ASP A 382 28.11 -8.32 15.13
CA ASP A 382 29.27 -8.56 16.01
C ASP A 382 29.94 -7.25 16.43
N LEU A 383 30.03 -6.25 15.52
CA LEU A 383 30.55 -4.93 15.84
C LEU A 383 29.66 -4.21 16.87
N GLN A 384 28.33 -4.25 16.69
CA GLN A 384 27.42 -3.60 17.65
C GLN A 384 27.47 -4.29 19.03
N ALA A 385 27.57 -5.62 19.06
CA ALA A 385 27.77 -6.38 20.29
C ALA A 385 29.07 -5.96 21.01
N ALA A 386 30.17 -5.79 20.24
CA ALA A 386 31.44 -5.31 20.76
C ALA A 386 31.34 -3.88 21.31
N ASN A 387 30.70 -2.98 20.58
CA ASN A 387 30.50 -1.58 20.98
C ASN A 387 29.69 -1.47 22.28
N ILE A 388 28.64 -2.26 22.44
CA ILE A 388 27.86 -2.29 23.70
C ILE A 388 28.76 -2.73 24.88
N ALA A 389 29.55 -3.79 24.70
CA ALA A 389 30.45 -4.25 25.73
C ALA A 389 31.49 -3.16 26.08
N PHE A 390 32.08 -2.51 25.07
CA PHE A 390 33.04 -1.45 25.23
C PHE A 390 32.48 -0.22 25.96
N GLN A 391 31.31 0.26 25.55
CA GLN A 391 30.60 1.38 26.20
C GLN A 391 30.26 1.12 27.67
N ASN A 392 30.12 -0.15 28.05
CA ASN A 392 29.85 -0.56 29.41
C ASN A 392 31.12 -1.00 30.20
N GLU A 393 32.31 -0.75 29.67
CA GLU A 393 33.61 -1.06 30.31
C GLU A 393 33.82 -2.58 30.54
N MET A 394 33.24 -3.42 29.68
CA MET A 394 33.38 -4.88 29.71
C MET A 394 34.45 -5.30 28.67
N ASP A 395 35.70 -4.87 28.90
CA ASP A 395 36.82 -4.94 27.95
C ASP A 395 37.02 -6.34 27.36
N ASP A 396 36.99 -7.41 28.19
CA ASP A 396 37.20 -8.78 27.70
C ASP A 396 36.13 -9.20 26.73
N LYS A 397 34.86 -8.84 26.99
CA LYS A 397 33.75 -9.11 26.07
C LYS A 397 33.78 -8.26 24.82
N ALA A 398 34.23 -7.00 24.95
CA ALA A 398 34.45 -6.14 23.80
C ALA A 398 35.52 -6.73 22.87
N LEU A 399 36.66 -7.14 23.43
CA LEU A 399 37.76 -7.80 22.69
C LEU A 399 37.29 -9.09 22.01
N GLU A 400 36.51 -9.96 22.70
CA GLU A 400 35.96 -11.18 22.12
C GLU A 400 35.14 -10.87 20.87
N ASN A 401 34.24 -9.88 20.93
CA ASN A 401 33.35 -9.55 19.81
C ASN A 401 34.09 -8.75 18.72
N TYR A 402 35.02 -7.84 19.02
CA TYR A 402 35.89 -7.23 18.00
C TYR A 402 36.70 -8.28 17.26
N GLN A 403 37.20 -9.32 17.96
CA GLN A 403 37.90 -10.41 17.29
C GLN A 403 37.03 -11.20 16.32
N LYS A 404 35.70 -11.36 16.61
CA LYS A 404 34.73 -11.96 15.65
C LYS A 404 34.63 -11.11 14.37
N VAL A 405 34.52 -9.78 14.49
CA VAL A 405 34.54 -8.86 13.34
C VAL A 405 35.81 -9.00 12.52
N ILE A 406 36.96 -9.01 13.17
CA ILE A 406 38.26 -9.15 12.49
C ILE A 406 38.32 -10.49 11.74
N ASN A 407 37.94 -11.59 12.38
CA ASN A 407 37.97 -12.92 11.77
C ASN A 407 36.98 -13.03 10.58
N GLU A 408 35.87 -12.34 10.65
CA GLU A 408 34.83 -12.37 9.60
C GLU A 408 35.25 -11.55 8.37
N VAL A 409 35.98 -10.46 8.55
CA VAL A 409 36.22 -9.46 7.48
C VAL A 409 37.66 -9.50 6.95
N GLU A 410 38.67 -9.69 7.80
CA GLU A 410 40.08 -9.45 7.46
C GLU A 410 40.57 -10.27 6.25
N ASN A 411 40.13 -11.53 6.12
CA ASN A 411 40.70 -12.48 5.15
C ASN A 411 39.80 -12.72 3.91
N LYS A 412 38.83 -11.82 3.66
CA LYS A 412 37.97 -11.88 2.47
C LYS A 412 37.99 -10.57 1.70
N GLN A 413 37.42 -10.58 0.50
CA GLN A 413 37.11 -9.33 -0.18
C GLN A 413 35.96 -8.65 0.58
N TYR A 414 36.13 -7.42 0.99
CA TYR A 414 35.16 -6.62 1.76
C TYR A 414 34.80 -5.34 1.02
N ASP A 415 33.60 -4.83 1.28
CA ASP A 415 33.12 -3.53 0.80
C ASP A 415 33.59 -2.37 1.73
N GLU A 416 33.18 -1.13 1.41
CA GLU A 416 33.56 0.05 2.23
C GLU A 416 32.91 0.03 3.62
N ASP A 417 31.71 -0.55 3.77
CA ASP A 417 31.06 -0.66 5.08
C ASP A 417 31.82 -1.67 5.96
N GLU A 418 32.12 -2.86 5.43
CA GLU A 418 32.91 -3.88 6.13
C GLU A 418 34.33 -3.40 6.45
N LYS A 419 34.96 -2.61 5.57
CA LYS A 419 36.22 -1.91 5.85
C LYS A 419 36.10 -0.98 7.05
N GLY A 420 35.00 -0.20 7.12
CA GLY A 420 34.68 0.64 8.26
C GLY A 420 34.53 -0.16 9.56
N TYR A 421 33.86 -1.31 9.52
CA TYR A 421 33.74 -2.20 10.69
C TYR A 421 35.09 -2.74 11.14
N LEU A 422 35.94 -3.18 10.20
CA LEU A 422 37.28 -3.68 10.49
C LEU A 422 38.15 -2.61 11.11
N MET A 423 38.14 -1.39 10.55
CA MET A 423 38.89 -0.24 11.09
C MET A 423 38.46 0.07 12.53
N GLN A 424 37.18 0.09 12.81
CA GLN A 424 36.66 0.33 14.16
C GLN A 424 37.08 -0.79 15.13
N ALA A 425 36.98 -2.06 14.69
CA ALA A 425 37.41 -3.20 15.50
C ALA A 425 38.90 -3.11 15.85
N TYR A 426 39.78 -2.83 14.89
CA TYR A 426 41.22 -2.62 15.19
C TYR A 426 41.46 -1.44 16.13
N LYS A 427 40.80 -0.31 15.86
CA LYS A 427 40.95 0.90 16.70
C LYS A 427 40.58 0.61 18.14
N ASN A 428 39.44 0.03 18.38
CA ASN A 428 38.92 -0.15 19.75
C ASN A 428 39.62 -1.31 20.47
N ALA A 429 39.92 -2.42 19.78
CA ALA A 429 40.70 -3.52 20.36
C ALA A 429 42.11 -3.04 20.74
N GLY A 430 42.81 -2.31 19.84
CA GLY A 430 44.11 -1.70 20.13
C GLY A 430 44.02 -0.73 21.30
N TYR A 431 43.00 0.11 21.36
CA TYR A 431 42.76 1.04 22.47
C TYR A 431 42.58 0.34 23.82
N ILE A 432 41.80 -0.74 23.88
CA ILE A 432 41.59 -1.52 25.11
C ILE A 432 42.93 -2.07 25.62
N TYR A 433 43.73 -2.72 24.75
CA TYR A 433 45.01 -3.25 25.16
C TYR A 433 45.95 -2.13 25.59
N TRP A 434 46.06 -1.04 24.83
CA TRP A 434 46.97 0.06 25.13
C TRP A 434 46.59 0.84 26.39
N SER A 435 45.30 1.24 26.51
CA SER A 435 44.83 2.16 27.54
C SER A 435 44.33 1.44 28.81
N SER A 436 43.41 0.47 28.64
CA SER A 436 42.79 -0.20 29.78
C SER A 436 43.69 -1.28 30.39
N LYS A 437 44.41 -2.04 29.55
CA LYS A 437 45.26 -3.15 30.00
C LYS A 437 46.74 -2.76 30.15
N ASN A 438 47.10 -1.56 29.73
CA ASN A 438 48.50 -1.05 29.70
C ASN A 438 49.50 -2.01 29.01
N ASP A 439 49.04 -2.64 27.91
CA ASP A 439 49.78 -3.63 27.12
C ASP A 439 49.95 -3.12 25.68
N LEU A 440 51.01 -2.32 25.47
CA LEU A 440 51.32 -1.74 24.16
C LEU A 440 51.80 -2.81 23.16
N ASP A 441 52.48 -3.85 23.65
CA ASP A 441 52.99 -4.89 22.75
C ASP A 441 51.84 -5.67 22.08
N THR A 442 50.82 -6.01 22.83
CA THR A 442 49.60 -6.66 22.29
C THR A 442 48.78 -5.66 21.47
N ALA A 443 48.77 -4.38 21.80
CA ALA A 443 48.02 -3.33 21.07
C ALA A 443 48.63 -3.04 19.70
N ARG A 444 49.97 -3.08 19.57
CA ARG A 444 50.74 -2.67 18.39
C ARG A 444 50.22 -3.29 17.08
N PRO A 445 50.03 -4.62 16.95
CA PRO A 445 49.54 -5.23 15.70
C PRO A 445 48.20 -4.67 15.22
N PHE A 446 47.32 -4.31 16.14
CA PHE A 446 46.02 -3.71 15.78
C PHE A 446 46.17 -2.32 15.17
N PHE A 447 47.03 -1.48 15.76
CA PHE A 447 47.33 -0.13 15.26
C PHE A 447 48.09 -0.17 13.93
N GLU A 448 49.01 -1.11 13.74
CA GLU A 448 49.70 -1.32 12.45
C GLU A 448 48.75 -1.72 11.33
N LYS A 449 47.79 -2.56 11.62
CA LYS A 449 46.73 -2.93 10.65
C LYS A 449 45.79 -1.75 10.38
N LEU A 450 45.43 -0.99 11.40
CA LEU A 450 44.59 0.21 11.26
C LEU A 450 45.27 1.27 10.36
N ILE A 451 46.58 1.54 10.55
CA ILE A 451 47.34 2.51 9.72
C ILE A 451 47.39 2.07 8.24
N LYS A 452 47.42 0.78 7.95
CA LYS A 452 47.33 0.29 6.55
C LYS A 452 46.00 0.60 5.89
N LEU A 453 44.90 0.63 6.65
CA LEU A 453 43.57 0.95 6.16
C LEU A 453 43.27 2.45 6.20
N ASP A 454 43.79 3.15 7.21
CA ASP A 454 43.66 4.60 7.43
C ASP A 454 45.02 5.22 7.83
N PRO A 455 45.84 5.61 6.84
CA PRO A 455 47.15 6.21 7.09
C PRO A 455 47.15 7.50 7.92
N ASN A 456 46.01 8.14 8.04
CA ASN A 456 45.83 9.40 8.77
C ASN A 456 45.25 9.23 10.19
N ASN A 457 45.12 8.00 10.66
CA ASN A 457 44.50 7.75 11.97
C ASN A 457 45.41 8.27 13.11
N SER A 458 44.99 9.35 13.75
CA SER A 458 45.78 10.04 14.79
C SER A 458 46.03 9.16 16.02
N LEU A 459 45.03 8.36 16.45
CA LEU A 459 45.17 7.44 17.60
C LEU A 459 46.27 6.40 17.34
N ALA A 460 46.23 5.78 16.16
CA ALA A 460 47.21 4.75 15.78
C ALA A 460 48.61 5.36 15.61
N LYS A 461 48.72 6.54 15.00
CA LYS A 461 50.01 7.27 14.90
C LYS A 461 50.60 7.55 16.28
N LYS A 462 49.80 8.05 17.22
CA LYS A 462 50.22 8.32 18.60
C LYS A 462 50.68 7.04 19.30
N ALA A 463 49.90 5.98 19.24
CA ALA A 463 50.24 4.72 19.89
C ALA A 463 51.52 4.08 19.32
N LEU A 464 51.78 4.26 18.02
CA LEU A 464 52.96 3.73 17.33
C LEU A 464 54.19 4.66 17.38
N GLY A 465 54.07 5.88 17.96
CA GLY A 465 55.15 6.87 17.98
C GLY A 465 55.44 7.47 16.60
N LEU A 466 54.47 7.56 15.70
CA LEU A 466 54.58 8.08 14.34
C LEU A 466 54.09 9.54 14.21
N GLU A 467 53.77 10.22 15.30
CA GLU A 467 53.47 11.65 15.28
C GLU A 467 54.74 12.40 14.90
N GLU A 468 54.71 13.22 13.83
CA GLU A 468 55.76 14.19 13.57
C GLU A 468 55.83 15.13 14.77
N GLU A 469 57.05 15.27 15.37
CA GLU A 469 57.32 16.35 16.32
C GLU A 469 56.92 17.64 15.60
N ALA A 470 55.90 18.34 16.11
CA ALA A 470 55.57 19.67 15.63
C ALA A 470 56.84 20.49 15.75
N ALA A 471 57.45 20.83 14.62
CA ALA A 471 58.61 21.70 14.57
C ALA A 471 58.27 22.98 15.33
N GLN A 472 58.93 23.19 16.47
CA GLN A 472 58.86 24.39 17.27
C GLN A 472 59.37 25.61 16.48
#